data_0ca82d6372ddfec4d0ba97f7aa030006
#
_entry.id   0ca82d6372ddfec4d0ba97f7aa030006
#
_cell.length_a   1.000
_cell.length_b   1.000
_cell.length_c   1.000
_cell.angle_alpha   90.00
_cell.angle_beta   90.00
_cell.angle_gamma   90.00
#
_symmetry.space_group_name_H-M   'P 1'
#
loop_
_entity.id
_entity.type
_entity.pdbx_description
1 polymer ?
#
loop_
_entity_poly.entity_id
_entity_poly.type
_entity_poly.pdbx_seq_one_letter_code
_entity_poly.pdbx_strand_id
1 'polypeptide(L)'
;MPWSAPAICIVEIAVSTETAPGTIVLVHGARHLPGVEVISYNVELKDEAGFVGDRASKGAFRYFIDEWRKPLRRIGQDPFGNEQSAKIAKKKLDDLLAKGDPESAAIVQGAIESFAHELADVLQRFLKLKSWKDAECLVFGGGFAGSRVGELAIGRASVLLKNEKIKTEIRIIRHDPDEAGLIGAAHLAPTWMFKAHDAILAVDIGGTNIRAGISRNRSIRTVAAWR
;
A
#
# COMPACT_ATOMS: atom_id res chain seq x y z
N MET A 1 -4.88 -5.71 33.64
CA MET A 1 -4.52 -6.51 32.45
C MET A 1 -3.43 -5.74 31.71
N PRO A 2 -2.24 -6.27 31.49
CA PRO A 2 -1.22 -5.54 30.74
C PRO A 2 -1.61 -5.48 29.26
N TRP A 3 -1.63 -4.30 28.73
CA TRP A 3 -1.76 -4.04 27.30
C TRP A 3 -0.57 -4.65 26.56
N SER A 4 -0.80 -5.74 25.84
CA SER A 4 0.18 -6.21 24.86
C SER A 4 0.24 -5.17 23.75
N ALA A 5 1.36 -4.50 23.61
CA ALA A 5 1.64 -3.63 22.47
C ALA A 5 1.40 -4.43 21.18
N PRO A 6 0.73 -3.84 20.16
CA PRO A 6 0.60 -4.52 18.89
C PRO A 6 2.02 -4.79 18.36
N ALA A 7 2.31 -6.05 18.10
CA ALA A 7 3.56 -6.43 17.45
C ALA A 7 3.63 -5.68 16.11
N ILE A 8 4.60 -4.79 15.97
CA ILE A 8 4.97 -4.24 14.67
C ILE A 8 5.55 -5.43 13.92
N CYS A 9 4.80 -5.92 12.94
CA CYS A 9 5.27 -7.02 12.12
C CYS A 9 6.32 -6.45 11.16
N ILE A 10 7.57 -6.58 11.54
CA ILE A 10 8.71 -6.16 10.73
C ILE A 10 9.17 -7.39 10.00
N VAL A 11 9.17 -7.31 8.69
CA VAL A 11 9.76 -8.36 7.87
C VAL A 11 11.27 -8.31 8.06
N GLU A 12 11.80 -9.24 8.84
CA GLU A 12 13.24 -9.47 8.93
C GLU A 12 13.67 -10.18 7.64
N ILE A 13 14.41 -9.47 6.79
CA ILE A 13 14.86 -10.02 5.52
C ILE A 13 16.40 -10.07 5.53
N ALA A 14 17.01 -11.26 5.68
CA ALA A 14 18.44 -11.43 5.63
C ALA A 14 18.99 -11.14 4.21
N VAL A 15 19.92 -10.21 4.09
CA VAL A 15 20.58 -9.90 2.81
C VAL A 15 21.50 -11.05 2.43
N SER A 16 21.09 -11.86 1.47
CA SER A 16 22.03 -12.61 0.66
C SER A 16 22.31 -11.83 -0.62
N THR A 17 23.56 -11.75 -1.00
CA THR A 17 24.05 -11.02 -2.20
C THR A 17 23.64 -11.64 -3.54
N GLU A 18 22.92 -12.74 -3.54
CA GLU A 18 22.39 -13.36 -4.75
C GLU A 18 20.94 -12.95 -4.95
N THR A 19 20.72 -11.93 -5.76
CA THR A 19 19.43 -11.53 -6.28
C THR A 19 19.08 -12.34 -7.52
N ALA A 20 17.80 -12.70 -7.68
CA ALA A 20 17.31 -13.30 -8.92
C ALA A 20 17.60 -12.36 -10.11
N PRO A 21 17.87 -12.89 -11.33
CA PRO A 21 18.03 -12.06 -12.51
C PRO A 21 16.83 -11.10 -12.68
N GLY A 22 17.12 -9.83 -12.91
CA GLY A 22 16.08 -8.80 -13.06
C GLY A 22 15.58 -8.17 -11.76
N THR A 23 16.11 -8.53 -10.60
CA THR A 23 15.77 -7.88 -9.32
C THR A 23 16.71 -6.69 -9.08
N ILE A 24 16.14 -5.52 -8.84
CA ILE A 24 16.86 -4.33 -8.41
C ILE A 24 16.56 -4.11 -6.93
N VAL A 25 17.62 -4.04 -6.11
CA VAL A 25 17.53 -3.69 -4.70
C VAL A 25 18.13 -2.32 -4.49
N LEU A 26 17.30 -1.34 -4.18
CA LEU A 26 17.74 0.01 -3.85
C LEU A 26 17.90 0.11 -2.33
N VAL A 27 19.12 0.28 -1.87
CA VAL A 27 19.46 0.46 -0.45
C VAL A 27 19.80 1.93 -0.23
N HIS A 28 18.91 2.65 0.45
CA HIS A 28 19.14 4.01 0.90
C HIS A 28 18.53 4.22 2.29
N GLY A 29 19.14 5.09 3.06
CA GLY A 29 18.78 5.29 4.45
C GLY A 29 19.56 4.37 5.41
N ALA A 30 19.25 4.44 6.71
CA ALA A 30 19.93 3.67 7.73
C ALA A 30 19.41 2.22 7.76
N ARG A 31 20.34 1.27 7.78
CA ARG A 31 20.00 -0.14 7.92
C ARG A 31 19.48 -0.47 9.32
N HIS A 32 20.07 0.12 10.35
CA HIS A 32 19.67 -0.09 11.73
C HIS A 32 18.96 1.15 12.26
N LEU A 33 17.70 0.99 12.60
CA LEU A 33 16.88 2.00 13.24
C LEU A 33 16.51 1.51 14.65
N PRO A 34 16.16 2.39 15.58
CA PRO A 34 15.76 1.97 16.92
C PRO A 34 14.61 0.95 16.89
N GLY A 35 14.91 -0.29 17.27
CA GLY A 35 13.93 -1.38 17.31
C GLY A 35 13.56 -2.02 15.95
N VAL A 36 14.29 -1.66 14.87
CA VAL A 36 14.02 -2.15 13.51
C VAL A 36 15.31 -2.38 12.75
N GLU A 37 15.48 -3.53 12.14
CA GLU A 37 16.48 -3.73 11.10
C GLU A 37 15.82 -3.63 9.72
N VAL A 38 16.30 -2.71 8.88
CA VAL A 38 15.83 -2.52 7.52
C VAL A 38 16.78 -3.23 6.56
N ILE A 39 16.27 -4.21 5.87
CA ILE A 39 17.07 -5.01 4.94
C ILE A 39 17.08 -4.37 3.56
N SER A 40 15.95 -3.85 3.14
CA SER A 40 15.82 -3.07 1.93
C SER A 40 14.71 -2.04 2.07
N TYR A 41 14.93 -0.84 1.53
CA TYR A 41 13.90 0.19 1.44
C TYR A 41 13.01 0.00 0.21
N ASN A 42 13.59 -0.48 -0.90
CA ASN A 42 12.84 -0.74 -2.12
C ASN A 42 13.39 -1.99 -2.80
N VAL A 43 12.50 -2.89 -3.15
CA VAL A 43 12.81 -4.05 -3.99
C VAL A 43 12.00 -3.92 -5.27
N GLU A 44 12.69 -3.86 -6.40
CA GLU A 44 12.09 -3.79 -7.72
C GLU A 44 12.37 -5.08 -8.48
N LEU A 45 11.31 -5.79 -8.85
CA LEU A 45 11.39 -6.97 -9.69
C LEU A 45 10.99 -6.60 -11.11
N LYS A 46 11.80 -6.98 -12.09
CA LYS A 46 11.51 -6.79 -13.52
C LYS A 46 11.30 -8.12 -14.23
N ASP A 47 10.41 -8.12 -15.19
CA ASP A 47 10.27 -9.15 -16.20
C ASP A 47 10.27 -8.51 -17.61
N GLU A 48 9.96 -9.31 -18.65
CA GLU A 48 9.93 -8.85 -20.04
C GLU A 48 8.92 -7.70 -20.27
N ALA A 49 7.87 -7.61 -19.46
CA ALA A 49 6.85 -6.58 -19.54
C ALA A 49 7.18 -5.31 -18.73
N GLY A 50 8.30 -5.27 -17.99
CA GLY A 50 8.74 -4.15 -17.18
C GLY A 50 8.72 -4.43 -15.68
N PHE A 51 8.45 -3.41 -14.87
CA PHE A 51 8.39 -3.57 -13.42
C PHE A 51 7.15 -4.34 -12.98
N VAL A 52 7.34 -5.45 -12.30
CA VAL A 52 6.24 -6.31 -11.79
C VAL A 52 5.31 -5.51 -10.87
N GLY A 53 5.86 -4.63 -10.02
CA GLY A 53 5.09 -3.80 -9.10
C GLY A 53 4.12 -2.82 -9.78
N ASP A 54 4.40 -2.41 -11.01
CA ASP A 54 3.52 -1.48 -11.75
C ASP A 54 2.14 -2.07 -12.00
N ARG A 55 2.02 -3.39 -12.08
CA ARG A 55 0.74 -4.10 -12.26
C ARG A 55 -0.17 -4.03 -11.03
N ALA A 56 0.38 -3.69 -9.87
CA ALA A 56 -0.36 -3.48 -8.62
C ALA A 56 -0.41 -2.00 -8.21
N SER A 57 -0.19 -1.09 -9.14
CA SER A 57 -0.20 0.36 -8.91
C SER A 57 -1.62 0.95 -8.99
N LYS A 58 -1.75 2.19 -8.51
CA LYS A 58 -2.97 2.99 -8.74
C LYS A 58 -3.29 3.12 -10.23
N GLY A 59 -2.27 3.20 -11.08
CA GLY A 59 -2.43 3.26 -12.53
C GLY A 59 -3.06 1.99 -13.09
N ALA A 60 -2.59 0.82 -12.64
CA ALA A 60 -3.14 -0.47 -13.04
C ALA A 60 -4.62 -0.61 -12.66
N PHE A 61 -5.02 -0.19 -11.44
CA PHE A 61 -6.43 -0.19 -11.08
C PHE A 61 -7.28 0.68 -12.02
N ARG A 62 -6.76 1.86 -12.41
CA ARG A 62 -7.45 2.75 -13.36
C ARG A 62 -7.53 2.16 -14.76
N TYR A 63 -6.52 1.41 -15.16
CA TYR A 63 -6.54 0.64 -16.40
C TYR A 63 -7.68 -0.39 -16.38
N PHE A 64 -7.88 -1.14 -15.31
CA PHE A 64 -9.00 -2.10 -15.20
C PHE A 64 -10.37 -1.42 -15.23
N ILE A 65 -10.53 -0.28 -14.57
CA ILE A 65 -11.77 0.52 -14.74
C ILE A 65 -12.00 0.85 -16.22
N ASP A 66 -10.96 1.24 -16.93
CA ASP A 66 -11.07 1.57 -18.36
C ASP A 66 -11.44 0.36 -19.20
N GLU A 67 -10.82 -0.79 -18.96
CA GLU A 67 -11.11 -2.04 -19.66
C GLU A 67 -12.58 -2.47 -19.49
N TRP A 68 -13.12 -2.40 -18.27
CA TRP A 68 -14.52 -2.73 -18.01
C TRP A 68 -15.50 -1.74 -18.64
N ARG A 69 -15.11 -0.49 -18.86
CA ARG A 69 -15.90 0.54 -19.53
C ARG A 69 -15.89 0.42 -21.06
N LYS A 70 -14.84 -0.14 -21.66
CA LYS A 70 -14.67 -0.20 -23.12
C LYS A 70 -15.87 -0.78 -23.89
N PRO A 71 -16.45 -1.93 -23.50
CA PRO A 71 -17.62 -2.47 -24.20
C PRO A 71 -18.81 -1.52 -24.18
N LEU A 72 -19.08 -0.90 -23.02
CA LEU A 72 -20.22 0.01 -22.86
C LEU A 72 -20.02 1.32 -23.62
N ARG A 73 -18.79 1.82 -23.71
CA ARG A 73 -18.48 2.99 -24.56
C ARG A 73 -18.77 2.72 -26.02
N ARG A 74 -18.47 1.52 -26.51
CA ARG A 74 -18.72 1.17 -27.93
C ARG A 74 -20.20 1.23 -28.33
N ILE A 75 -21.08 1.02 -27.38
CA ILE A 75 -22.54 1.07 -27.59
C ILE A 75 -23.18 2.34 -27.03
N GLY A 76 -22.36 3.31 -26.57
CA GLY A 76 -22.86 4.59 -26.07
C GLY A 76 -23.55 4.51 -24.68
N GLN A 77 -23.34 3.44 -23.92
CA GLN A 77 -23.99 3.17 -22.63
C GLN A 77 -23.02 3.18 -21.46
N ASP A 78 -21.89 3.89 -21.56
CA ASP A 78 -20.94 4.01 -20.44
C ASP A 78 -21.55 4.86 -19.31
N PRO A 79 -21.79 4.30 -18.12
CA PRO A 79 -22.42 5.04 -17.01
C PRO A 79 -21.53 6.16 -16.44
N PHE A 80 -20.25 6.16 -16.77
CA PHE A 80 -19.33 7.25 -16.41
C PHE A 80 -19.26 8.35 -17.48
N GLY A 81 -19.96 8.18 -18.60
CA GLY A 81 -19.97 9.13 -19.70
C GLY A 81 -18.57 9.41 -20.26
N ASN A 82 -18.26 10.68 -20.45
CA ASN A 82 -16.97 11.13 -21.02
C ASN A 82 -15.85 11.29 -19.96
N GLU A 83 -16.10 10.98 -18.69
CA GLU A 83 -15.08 11.11 -17.64
C GLU A 83 -13.94 10.11 -17.87
N GLN A 84 -12.70 10.60 -17.91
CA GLN A 84 -11.52 9.76 -18.07
C GLN A 84 -11.32 8.87 -16.83
N SER A 85 -11.11 7.56 -17.00
CA SER A 85 -10.92 6.61 -15.91
C SER A 85 -9.82 7.02 -14.94
N ALA A 86 -8.74 7.61 -15.44
CA ALA A 86 -7.63 8.13 -14.64
C ALA A 86 -8.04 9.28 -13.69
N LYS A 87 -9.08 10.04 -14.02
CA LYS A 87 -9.54 11.24 -13.29
C LYS A 87 -10.66 10.95 -12.30
N ILE A 88 -11.32 9.78 -12.38
CA ILE A 88 -12.42 9.45 -11.47
C ILE A 88 -11.91 9.48 -10.01
N ALA A 89 -12.56 10.28 -9.17
CA ALA A 89 -12.18 10.37 -7.76
C ALA A 89 -12.40 9.04 -7.02
N LYS A 90 -11.51 8.69 -6.06
CA LYS A 90 -11.66 7.48 -5.23
C LYS A 90 -13.01 7.45 -4.53
N LYS A 91 -13.39 8.54 -3.91
CA LYS A 91 -14.69 8.70 -3.24
C LYS A 91 -15.86 8.36 -4.17
N LYS A 92 -15.81 8.79 -5.43
CA LYS A 92 -16.86 8.45 -6.41
C LYS A 92 -16.95 6.95 -6.64
N LEU A 93 -15.82 6.24 -6.70
CA LEU A 93 -15.82 4.77 -6.85
C LEU A 93 -16.37 4.08 -5.59
N ASP A 94 -16.01 4.55 -4.40
CA ASP A 94 -16.53 4.03 -3.14
C ASP A 94 -18.04 4.28 -3.01
N ASP A 95 -18.51 5.47 -3.40
CA ASP A 95 -19.94 5.82 -3.40
C ASP A 95 -20.73 4.95 -4.40
N LEU A 96 -20.18 4.67 -5.60
CA LEU A 96 -20.79 3.80 -6.59
C LEU A 96 -20.92 2.36 -6.11
N LEU A 97 -19.92 1.82 -5.41
CA LEU A 97 -20.02 0.51 -4.78
C LEU A 97 -21.11 0.43 -3.72
N ALA A 98 -21.30 1.51 -2.96
CA ALA A 98 -22.22 1.51 -1.83
C ALA A 98 -23.66 1.86 -2.23
N LYS A 99 -23.85 2.73 -3.22
CA LYS A 99 -25.14 3.38 -3.52
C LYS A 99 -25.38 3.61 -5.02
N GLY A 100 -24.44 3.16 -5.88
CA GLY A 100 -24.54 3.33 -7.33
C GLY A 100 -25.64 2.46 -7.95
N ASP A 101 -25.98 2.76 -9.19
CA ASP A 101 -26.77 1.85 -9.98
C ASP A 101 -26.02 0.53 -10.22
N PRO A 102 -26.73 -0.57 -10.51
CA PRO A 102 -26.11 -1.89 -10.63
C PRO A 102 -25.01 -1.99 -11.70
N GLU A 103 -25.12 -1.27 -12.81
CA GLU A 103 -24.13 -1.33 -13.90
C GLU A 103 -22.84 -0.61 -13.51
N SER A 104 -22.93 0.61 -12.97
CA SER A 104 -21.80 1.34 -12.46
C SER A 104 -21.08 0.57 -11.34
N ALA A 105 -21.85 -0.01 -10.41
CA ALA A 105 -21.30 -0.82 -9.32
C ALA A 105 -20.59 -2.09 -9.87
N ALA A 106 -21.18 -2.74 -10.87
CA ALA A 106 -20.61 -3.94 -11.52
C ALA A 106 -19.26 -3.64 -12.21
N ILE A 107 -19.14 -2.48 -12.88
CA ILE A 107 -17.86 -2.06 -13.47
C ILE A 107 -16.77 -1.91 -12.38
N VAL A 108 -17.09 -1.25 -11.27
CA VAL A 108 -16.13 -1.06 -10.17
C VAL A 108 -15.77 -2.40 -9.54
N GLN A 109 -16.75 -3.28 -9.35
CA GLN A 109 -16.53 -4.63 -8.81
C GLN A 109 -15.67 -5.49 -9.74
N GLY A 110 -15.92 -5.46 -11.04
CA GLY A 110 -15.11 -6.15 -12.03
C GLY A 110 -13.67 -5.67 -12.04
N ALA A 111 -13.46 -4.36 -11.93
CA ALA A 111 -12.12 -3.80 -11.81
C ALA A 111 -11.41 -4.21 -10.51
N ILE A 112 -12.13 -4.30 -9.38
CA ILE A 112 -11.60 -4.81 -8.11
C ILE A 112 -11.14 -6.25 -8.27
N GLU A 113 -11.96 -7.11 -8.90
CA GLU A 113 -11.62 -8.52 -9.10
C GLU A 113 -10.39 -8.66 -10.00
N SER A 114 -10.36 -7.97 -11.14
CA SER A 114 -9.22 -7.99 -12.07
C SER A 114 -7.93 -7.50 -11.39
N PHE A 115 -8.00 -6.41 -10.65
CA PHE A 115 -6.86 -5.87 -9.91
C PHE A 115 -6.40 -6.81 -8.79
N ALA A 116 -7.32 -7.48 -8.09
CA ALA A 116 -7.00 -8.40 -7.02
C ALA A 116 -6.22 -9.63 -7.52
N HIS A 117 -6.54 -10.13 -8.71
CA HIS A 117 -5.79 -11.19 -9.36
C HIS A 117 -4.37 -10.76 -9.71
N GLU A 118 -4.20 -9.57 -10.32
CA GLU A 118 -2.87 -9.02 -10.61
C GLU A 118 -2.08 -8.77 -9.32
N LEU A 119 -2.71 -8.19 -8.30
CA LEU A 119 -2.06 -7.99 -7.00
C LEU A 119 -1.60 -9.31 -6.39
N ALA A 120 -2.42 -10.36 -6.44
CA ALA A 120 -2.04 -11.67 -5.94
C ALA A 120 -0.86 -12.27 -6.72
N ASP A 121 -0.83 -12.15 -8.06
CA ASP A 121 0.32 -12.59 -8.87
C ASP A 121 1.59 -11.82 -8.53
N VAL A 122 1.50 -10.50 -8.43
CA VAL A 122 2.62 -9.64 -8.02
C VAL A 122 3.17 -10.10 -6.66
N LEU A 123 2.30 -10.26 -5.66
CA LEU A 123 2.71 -10.68 -4.32
C LEU A 123 3.35 -12.08 -4.31
N GLN A 124 2.81 -13.04 -5.07
CA GLN A 124 3.40 -14.37 -5.21
C GLN A 124 4.82 -14.31 -5.79
N ARG A 125 5.04 -13.43 -6.77
CA ARG A 125 6.38 -13.25 -7.36
C ARG A 125 7.36 -12.67 -6.36
N PHE A 126 6.95 -11.65 -5.59
CA PHE A 126 7.80 -11.09 -4.54
C PHE A 126 8.09 -12.10 -3.42
N LEU A 127 7.09 -12.86 -2.97
CA LEU A 127 7.25 -13.90 -1.94
C LEU A 127 8.13 -15.08 -2.37
N LYS A 128 8.41 -15.25 -3.67
CA LYS A 128 9.41 -16.21 -4.16
C LYS A 128 10.84 -15.70 -4.05
N LEU A 129 11.04 -14.41 -3.86
CA LEU A 129 12.37 -13.86 -3.64
C LEU A 129 12.95 -14.37 -2.33
N LYS A 130 14.25 -14.69 -2.33
CA LYS A 130 14.94 -15.20 -1.14
C LYS A 130 14.80 -14.25 0.07
N SER A 131 14.76 -12.95 -0.21
CA SER A 131 14.58 -11.89 0.78
C SER A 131 13.15 -11.75 1.32
N TRP A 132 12.13 -12.37 0.69
CA TRP A 132 10.72 -12.21 1.06
C TRP A 132 10.02 -13.53 1.40
N LYS A 133 10.65 -14.68 1.09
CA LYS A 133 10.02 -16.00 1.24
C LYS A 133 9.54 -16.32 2.66
N ASP A 134 10.19 -15.74 3.66
CA ASP A 134 9.91 -15.96 5.08
C ASP A 134 9.10 -14.80 5.68
N ALA A 135 8.55 -13.90 4.84
CA ALA A 135 7.73 -12.80 5.31
C ALA A 135 6.46 -13.31 5.99
N GLU A 136 6.32 -13.01 7.29
CA GLU A 136 5.14 -13.39 8.07
C GLU A 136 3.95 -12.48 7.81
N CYS A 137 4.23 -11.21 7.49
CA CYS A 137 3.20 -10.19 7.31
C CYS A 137 3.55 -9.20 6.18
N LEU A 138 2.57 -8.86 5.36
CA LEU A 138 2.62 -7.78 4.39
C LEU A 138 1.68 -6.66 4.82
N VAL A 139 2.20 -5.46 4.98
CA VAL A 139 1.41 -4.30 5.39
C VAL A 139 1.19 -3.38 4.19
N PHE A 140 -0.07 -3.16 3.85
CA PHE A 140 -0.47 -2.25 2.78
C PHE A 140 -0.77 -0.86 3.32
N GLY A 141 -0.12 0.14 2.77
CA GLY A 141 -0.32 1.55 3.10
C GLY A 141 -0.66 2.39 1.88
N GLY A 142 -0.80 3.70 2.12
CA GLY A 142 -1.06 4.69 1.08
C GLY A 142 -2.54 4.89 0.77
N GLY A 143 -2.82 5.94 0.02
CA GLY A 143 -4.19 6.42 -0.16
C GLY A 143 -5.13 5.50 -0.97
N PHE A 144 -4.62 4.49 -1.69
CA PHE A 144 -5.47 3.47 -2.33
C PHE A 144 -5.94 2.46 -1.28
N ALA A 145 -5.04 1.95 -0.45
CA ALA A 145 -5.35 0.99 0.60
C ALA A 145 -6.38 1.53 1.62
N GLY A 146 -6.37 2.84 1.87
CA GLY A 146 -7.34 3.51 2.76
C GLY A 146 -8.70 3.83 2.12
N SER A 147 -9.00 3.38 0.89
CA SER A 147 -10.32 3.50 0.26
C SER A 147 -11.08 2.19 0.32
N ARG A 148 -12.41 2.23 0.29
CA ARG A 148 -13.23 1.01 0.30
C ARG A 148 -12.90 0.08 -0.87
N VAL A 149 -12.70 0.65 -2.05
CA VAL A 149 -12.25 -0.08 -3.24
C VAL A 149 -10.92 -0.78 -2.99
N GLY A 150 -9.95 -0.09 -2.40
CA GLY A 150 -8.64 -0.65 -2.07
C GLY A 150 -8.72 -1.75 -1.02
N GLU A 151 -9.50 -1.54 0.04
CA GLU A 151 -9.74 -2.55 1.08
C GLU A 151 -10.31 -3.86 0.48
N LEU A 152 -11.32 -3.74 -0.40
CA LEU A 152 -11.93 -4.89 -1.05
C LEU A 152 -10.95 -5.60 -1.99
N ALA A 153 -10.17 -4.85 -2.77
CA ALA A 153 -9.17 -5.43 -3.68
C ALA A 153 -8.06 -6.18 -2.91
N ILE A 154 -7.54 -5.58 -1.83
CA ILE A 154 -6.53 -6.21 -0.97
C ILE A 154 -7.12 -7.43 -0.25
N GLY A 155 -8.34 -7.32 0.27
CA GLY A 155 -9.04 -8.43 0.90
C GLY A 155 -9.27 -9.59 -0.06
N ARG A 156 -9.66 -9.31 -1.31
CA ARG A 156 -9.82 -10.33 -2.34
C ARG A 156 -8.49 -11.00 -2.72
N ALA A 157 -7.42 -10.21 -2.89
CA ALA A 157 -6.08 -10.75 -3.12
C ALA A 157 -5.61 -11.65 -1.96
N SER A 158 -5.92 -11.29 -0.71
CA SER A 158 -5.66 -12.14 0.47
C SER A 158 -6.35 -13.49 0.37
N VAL A 159 -7.62 -13.52 -0.07
CA VAL A 159 -8.36 -14.78 -0.28
C VAL A 159 -7.69 -15.63 -1.37
N LEU A 160 -7.29 -15.01 -2.48
CA LEU A 160 -6.59 -15.70 -3.57
C LEU A 160 -5.28 -16.33 -3.09
N LEU A 161 -4.47 -15.58 -2.34
CA LEU A 161 -3.21 -16.10 -1.78
C LEU A 161 -3.42 -17.24 -0.79
N LYS A 162 -4.47 -17.19 0.04
CA LYS A 162 -4.83 -18.28 0.95
C LYS A 162 -5.23 -19.56 0.19
N ASN A 163 -5.92 -19.43 -0.93
CA ASN A 163 -6.24 -20.57 -1.79
C ASN A 163 -4.99 -21.25 -2.34
N GLU A 164 -3.94 -20.48 -2.62
CA GLU A 164 -2.60 -20.96 -3.00
C GLU A 164 -1.74 -21.43 -1.80
N LYS A 165 -2.35 -21.56 -0.62
CA LYS A 165 -1.70 -21.99 0.64
C LYS A 165 -0.58 -21.07 1.12
N ILE A 166 -0.57 -19.82 0.69
CA ILE A 166 0.37 -18.80 1.19
C ILE A 166 -0.11 -18.35 2.56
N LYS A 167 0.77 -18.50 3.56
CA LYS A 167 0.46 -18.24 4.98
C LYS A 167 0.75 -16.80 5.41
N THR A 168 1.43 -16.01 4.59
CA THR A 168 1.78 -14.62 4.89
C THR A 168 0.52 -13.82 5.19
N GLU A 169 0.49 -13.18 6.35
CA GLU A 169 -0.64 -12.35 6.77
C GLU A 169 -0.68 -11.07 5.94
N ILE A 170 -1.87 -10.63 5.54
CA ILE A 170 -2.07 -9.37 4.85
C ILE A 170 -2.83 -8.41 5.78
N ARG A 171 -2.24 -7.24 6.01
CA ARG A 171 -2.82 -6.17 6.83
C ARG A 171 -2.87 -4.86 6.06
N ILE A 172 -3.91 -4.11 6.29
CA ILE A 172 -4.00 -2.71 5.86
C ILE A 172 -3.60 -1.83 7.04
N ILE A 173 -2.81 -0.80 6.78
CA ILE A 173 -2.41 0.17 7.80
C ILE A 173 -3.65 0.81 8.44
N ARG A 174 -3.66 0.89 9.78
CA ARG A 174 -4.81 1.40 10.52
C ARG A 174 -4.85 2.92 10.65
N HIS A 175 -3.69 3.55 10.48
CA HIS A 175 -3.56 5.00 10.58
C HIS A 175 -3.93 5.66 9.26
N ASP A 176 -4.40 6.90 9.34
CA ASP A 176 -4.63 7.70 8.15
C ASP A 176 -3.35 7.73 7.29
N PRO A 177 -3.45 7.49 5.97
CA PRO A 177 -2.28 7.51 5.08
C PRO A 177 -1.48 8.81 5.13
N ASP A 178 -2.14 9.93 5.46
CA ASP A 178 -1.48 11.23 5.57
C ASP A 178 -0.75 11.42 6.92
N GLU A 179 -1.05 10.60 7.92
CA GLU A 179 -0.40 10.64 9.25
C GLU A 179 0.62 9.51 9.45
N ALA A 180 0.50 8.44 8.68
CA ALA A 180 1.28 7.22 8.86
C ALA A 180 2.80 7.44 8.85
N GLY A 181 3.30 8.30 7.95
CA GLY A 181 4.72 8.65 7.85
C GLY A 181 5.23 9.36 9.11
N LEU A 182 4.43 10.31 9.64
CA LEU A 182 4.76 11.05 10.86
C LEU A 182 4.75 10.13 12.09
N ILE A 183 3.75 9.26 12.19
CA ILE A 183 3.63 8.26 13.27
C ILE A 183 4.83 7.31 13.23
N GLY A 184 5.16 6.80 12.04
CA GLY A 184 6.32 5.95 11.83
C GLY A 184 7.63 6.63 12.26
N ALA A 185 7.85 7.87 11.88
CA ALA A 185 9.01 8.65 12.28
C ALA A 185 9.13 8.77 13.80
N ALA A 186 8.02 9.00 14.51
CA ALA A 186 8.03 9.06 15.97
C ALA A 186 8.37 7.70 16.61
N HIS A 187 7.87 6.59 16.05
CA HIS A 187 8.21 5.24 16.54
C HIS A 187 9.66 4.84 16.27
N LEU A 188 10.24 5.37 15.19
CA LEU A 188 11.65 5.15 14.84
C LEU A 188 12.62 6.09 15.55
N ALA A 189 12.13 7.13 16.24
CA ALA A 189 12.97 8.02 17.01
C ALA A 189 13.58 7.31 18.24
N PRO A 190 14.87 7.53 18.56
CA PRO A 190 15.51 6.95 19.73
C PRO A 190 14.78 7.32 21.03
N THR A 191 14.71 6.37 21.97
CA THR A 191 13.99 6.55 23.24
C THR A 191 14.52 7.73 24.07
N TRP A 192 15.81 8.06 23.97
CA TRP A 192 16.42 9.18 24.70
C TRP A 192 15.84 10.54 24.28
N MET A 193 15.41 10.69 23.01
CA MET A 193 14.75 11.92 22.54
C MET A 193 13.48 12.21 23.34
N PHE A 194 12.67 11.20 23.63
CA PHE A 194 11.43 11.34 24.40
C PHE A 194 11.66 11.47 25.91
N LYS A 195 12.89 11.14 26.40
CA LYS A 195 13.27 11.39 27.79
C LYS A 195 13.81 12.78 28.01
N ALA A 196 14.43 13.37 27.01
CA ALA A 196 15.10 14.66 27.11
C ALA A 196 14.23 15.83 26.64
N HIS A 197 13.16 15.57 25.89
CA HIS A 197 12.30 16.59 25.27
C HIS A 197 10.83 16.24 25.42
N ASP A 198 10.00 17.25 25.71
CA ASP A 198 8.55 17.08 25.87
C ASP A 198 7.82 16.85 24.56
N ALA A 199 8.40 17.28 23.45
CA ALA A 199 7.83 17.14 22.13
C ALA A 199 8.90 17.01 21.05
N ILE A 200 8.56 16.31 19.97
CA ILE A 200 9.37 16.17 18.77
C ILE A 200 8.54 16.67 17.59
N LEU A 201 9.13 17.51 16.74
CA LEU A 201 8.57 17.87 15.45
C LEU A 201 8.97 16.81 14.44
N ALA A 202 7.99 16.10 13.91
CA ALA A 202 8.17 15.17 12.79
C ALA A 202 7.80 15.87 11.48
N VAL A 203 8.61 15.66 10.44
CA VAL A 203 8.36 16.18 9.09
C VAL A 203 8.47 15.02 8.10
N ASP A 204 7.42 14.84 7.31
CA ASP A 204 7.37 13.88 6.21
C ASP A 204 7.42 14.65 4.88
N ILE A 205 8.47 14.42 4.11
CA ILE A 205 8.68 15.04 2.80
C ILE A 205 8.49 13.98 1.73
N GLY A 206 7.27 13.91 1.20
CA GLY A 206 6.93 13.02 0.09
C GLY A 206 7.10 13.68 -1.27
N GLY A 207 6.96 12.90 -2.35
CA GLY A 207 7.09 13.40 -3.72
C GLY A 207 6.03 14.45 -4.12
N THR A 208 4.87 14.47 -3.47
CA THR A 208 3.75 15.37 -3.79
C THR A 208 3.29 16.22 -2.61
N ASN A 209 3.60 15.82 -1.39
CA ASN A 209 3.10 16.44 -0.17
C ASN A 209 4.21 16.59 0.85
N ILE A 210 4.18 17.66 1.60
CA ILE A 210 4.98 17.86 2.81
C ILE A 210 4.01 17.90 3.99
N ARG A 211 4.30 17.15 5.04
CA ARG A 211 3.48 17.10 6.26
C ARG A 211 4.34 17.35 7.47
N ALA A 212 3.80 18.05 8.45
CA ALA A 212 4.45 18.26 9.74
C ALA A 212 3.50 17.94 10.88
N GLY A 213 4.02 17.31 11.92
CA GLY A 213 3.25 16.96 13.10
C GLY A 213 4.09 17.03 14.37
N ILE A 214 3.46 17.34 15.49
CA ILE A 214 4.08 17.32 16.80
C ILE A 214 3.75 15.99 17.48
N SER A 215 4.79 15.27 17.89
CA SER A 215 4.67 14.06 18.70
C SER A 215 4.96 14.37 20.16
N ARG A 216 4.03 13.99 21.05
CA ARG A 216 4.25 13.93 22.50
C ARG A 216 4.03 12.49 22.94
N ASN A 217 4.96 11.92 23.71
CA ASN A 217 4.85 10.56 24.20
C ASN A 217 4.52 9.52 23.10
N ARG A 218 5.09 9.67 21.89
CA ARG A 218 4.83 8.86 20.69
C ARG A 218 3.38 8.94 20.14
N SER A 219 2.58 9.87 20.64
CA SER A 219 1.30 10.23 20.04
C SER A 219 1.52 11.43 19.13
N ILE A 220 1.02 11.39 17.90
CA ILE A 220 1.19 12.50 16.93
C ILE A 220 -0.11 13.24 16.75
N ARG A 221 0.04 14.59 16.68
CA ARG A 221 -1.00 15.47 16.18
C ARG A 221 -0.45 16.21 14.95
N THR A 222 -1.08 16.00 13.82
CA THR A 222 -0.74 16.73 12.58
C THR A 222 -1.01 18.22 12.77
N VAL A 223 -0.01 19.05 12.48
CA VAL A 223 -0.10 20.50 12.62
C VAL A 223 -0.31 21.16 11.26
N ALA A 224 0.29 20.63 10.21
CA ALA A 224 0.18 21.17 8.86
C ALA A 224 0.43 20.10 7.79
N ALA A 225 -0.25 20.26 6.67
CA ALA A 225 0.00 19.51 5.44
C ALA A 225 -0.09 20.48 4.25
N TRP A 226 0.90 20.43 3.37
CA TRP A 226 0.96 21.22 2.14
C TRP A 226 1.05 20.29 0.93
N ARG A 227 0.36 20.66 -0.13
CA ARG A 227 0.37 19.97 -1.44
C ARG A 227 1.15 20.78 -2.46
#